data_aa7f0d6af2a5dd330a9eafadd388c78b
#
_entry.id   aa7f0d6af2a5dd330a9eafadd388c78b
#
_cell.length_a   1.000
_cell.length_b   1.000
_cell.length_c   1.000
_cell.angle_alpha   90.00
_cell.angle_beta   90.00
_cell.angle_gamma   90.00
#
_symmetry.space_group_name_H-M   'P 1'
#
loop_
_entity.id
_entity.type
_entity.pdbx_description
1 polymer ?
#
loop_
_entity_poly.entity_id
_entity_poly.type
_entity_poly.pdbx_seq_one_letter_code
_entity_poly.pdbx_strand_id
1 'polypeptide(L)'
;MDKKVMHFGGLALAGALLAGACLFSVPANADVAAAEATFKAKCAGCHAADGKGKEAMKTKDLASEDVQKMSDADLSGIISNGKGKMPPYKTMSADQVKDMVAFIRSLKK
;
A
#
# COMPACT_ATOMS: atom_id res chain seq x y z
N MET A 1 -30.96 -59.73 -21.66
CA MET A 1 -30.98 -58.36 -22.11
C MET A 1 -30.53 -57.48 -20.95
N ASP A 2 -29.28 -57.40 -20.83
CA ASP A 2 -28.72 -56.68 -19.69
C ASP A 2 -28.43 -55.28 -20.08
N LYS A 3 -29.22 -54.42 -19.57
CA LYS A 3 -28.92 -52.97 -19.66
C LYS A 3 -27.90 -52.64 -18.62
N LYS A 4 -26.65 -52.66 -19.02
CA LYS A 4 -25.59 -52.07 -18.19
C LYS A 4 -25.80 -50.58 -18.06
N VAL A 5 -26.29 -50.20 -16.94
CA VAL A 5 -26.26 -48.80 -16.54
C VAL A 5 -24.84 -48.49 -16.12
N MET A 6 -24.12 -47.81 -16.96
CA MET A 6 -22.85 -47.27 -16.59
C MET A 6 -23.10 -46.04 -15.75
N HIS A 7 -22.84 -46.18 -14.47
CA HIS A 7 -22.78 -45.05 -13.58
C HIS A 7 -21.41 -44.40 -13.75
N PHE A 8 -21.37 -43.35 -14.50
CA PHE A 8 -20.23 -42.46 -14.44
C PHE A 8 -20.39 -41.65 -13.17
N GLY A 9 -19.76 -42.13 -12.15
CA GLY A 9 -19.53 -41.31 -10.97
C GLY A 9 -18.64 -40.15 -11.36
N GLY A 10 -19.23 -39.01 -11.54
CA GLY A 10 -18.47 -37.79 -11.72
C GLY A 10 -17.68 -37.47 -10.46
N LEU A 11 -16.39 -37.69 -10.55
CA LEU A 11 -15.50 -37.27 -9.53
C LEU A 11 -15.30 -35.76 -9.68
N ALA A 12 -16.04 -35.02 -8.94
CA ALA A 12 -15.79 -33.60 -8.83
C ALA A 12 -14.57 -33.38 -7.92
N LEU A 13 -13.44 -33.17 -8.53
CA LEU A 13 -12.26 -32.71 -7.80
C LEU A 13 -12.40 -31.22 -7.57
N ALA A 14 -12.93 -30.88 -6.45
CA ALA A 14 -12.81 -29.52 -5.95
C ALA A 14 -11.38 -29.35 -5.44
N GLY A 15 -10.52 -28.90 -6.29
CA GLY A 15 -9.20 -28.46 -5.86
C GLY A 15 -9.32 -27.14 -5.12
N ALA A 16 -9.27 -27.17 -3.82
CA ALA A 16 -9.11 -25.97 -3.04
C ALA A 16 -7.65 -25.53 -3.16
N LEU A 17 -7.40 -24.58 -4.02
CA LEU A 17 -6.13 -23.89 -4.04
C LEU A 17 -6.14 -22.84 -2.94
N LEU A 18 -5.56 -23.19 -1.83
CA LEU A 18 -5.19 -22.23 -0.82
C LEU A 18 -3.96 -21.47 -1.31
N ALA A 19 -4.19 -20.36 -1.98
CA ALA A 19 -3.13 -19.44 -2.26
C ALA A 19 -2.59 -18.90 -0.93
N GLY A 20 -1.30 -19.02 -0.73
CA GLY A 20 -0.64 -18.61 0.48
C GLY A 20 -0.93 -17.16 0.86
N ALA A 21 -0.97 -16.90 2.15
CA ALA A 21 -1.24 -15.62 2.73
C ALA A 21 -0.39 -14.51 2.12
N CYS A 22 -1.04 -13.51 1.56
CA CYS A 22 -0.40 -12.24 1.26
C CYS A 22 -0.13 -11.53 2.57
N LEU A 23 1.15 -11.44 2.95
CA LEU A 23 1.61 -10.79 4.17
C LEU A 23 1.57 -9.26 4.10
N PHE A 24 1.18 -8.70 2.98
CA PHE A 24 1.15 -7.26 2.77
C PHE A 24 -0.27 -6.84 2.43
N SER A 25 -0.92 -6.22 3.41
CA SER A 25 -2.25 -5.65 3.22
C SER A 25 -2.13 -4.28 2.56
N VAL A 26 -1.89 -4.27 1.26
CA VAL A 26 -2.28 -3.10 0.50
C VAL A 26 -3.79 -3.19 0.36
N PRO A 27 -4.58 -2.18 0.80
CA PRO A 27 -6.01 -2.20 0.59
C PRO A 27 -6.31 -2.45 -0.88
N ALA A 28 -7.20 -3.41 -1.18
CA ALA A 28 -7.51 -3.79 -2.55
C ALA A 28 -7.97 -2.62 -3.43
N ASN A 29 -8.36 -1.50 -2.80
CA ASN A 29 -8.88 -0.30 -3.44
C ASN A 29 -7.89 0.87 -3.46
N ALA A 30 -6.64 0.67 -3.01
CA ALA A 30 -5.68 1.76 -2.98
C ALA A 30 -5.17 2.06 -4.40
N ASP A 31 -5.26 3.31 -4.80
CA ASP A 31 -4.68 3.78 -6.05
C ASP A 31 -3.24 4.26 -5.80
N VAL A 32 -2.33 3.32 -5.81
CA VAL A 32 -0.91 3.57 -5.56
C VAL A 32 -0.29 4.39 -6.70
N ALA A 33 -0.73 4.18 -7.94
CA ALA A 33 -0.22 4.93 -9.08
C ALA A 33 -0.61 6.41 -9.01
N ALA A 34 -1.85 6.71 -8.63
CA ALA A 34 -2.29 8.09 -8.41
C ALA A 34 -1.56 8.73 -7.24
N ALA A 35 -1.33 7.98 -6.16
CA ALA A 35 -0.57 8.45 -5.01
C ALA A 35 0.89 8.73 -5.38
N GLU A 36 1.51 7.90 -6.20
CA GLU A 36 2.87 8.14 -6.69
C GLU A 36 2.95 9.45 -7.47
N ALA A 37 2.01 9.72 -8.35
CA ALA A 37 1.96 10.96 -9.11
C ALA A 37 1.81 12.17 -8.17
N THR A 38 0.96 12.09 -7.17
CA THR A 38 0.79 13.12 -6.14
C THR A 38 2.07 13.30 -5.32
N PHE A 39 2.73 12.21 -4.95
CA PHE A 39 3.99 12.25 -4.22
C PHE A 39 5.07 12.99 -5.02
N LYS A 40 5.22 12.69 -6.29
CA LYS A 40 6.18 13.37 -7.17
C LYS A 40 5.90 14.86 -7.29
N ALA A 41 4.62 15.24 -7.31
CA ALA A 41 4.23 16.63 -7.46
C ALA A 41 4.36 17.44 -6.16
N LYS A 42 4.04 16.83 -5.00
CA LYS A 42 3.88 17.57 -3.75
C LYS A 42 4.86 17.19 -2.63
N CYS A 43 5.41 16.02 -2.67
CA CYS A 43 6.20 15.46 -1.57
C CYS A 43 7.68 15.31 -1.94
N ALA A 44 7.99 15.08 -3.20
CA ALA A 44 9.34 14.81 -3.67
C ALA A 44 10.30 15.98 -3.46
N GLY A 45 9.79 17.20 -3.37
CA GLY A 45 10.62 18.38 -3.07
C GLY A 45 11.43 18.24 -1.79
N CYS A 46 10.86 17.61 -0.79
CA CYS A 46 11.50 17.35 0.50
C CYS A 46 11.93 15.90 0.69
N HIS A 47 11.13 14.94 0.18
CA HIS A 47 11.36 13.51 0.40
C HIS A 47 12.15 12.81 -0.71
N ALA A 48 12.52 13.52 -1.76
CA ALA A 48 13.08 12.99 -3.01
C ALA A 48 12.07 12.11 -3.80
N ALA A 49 12.27 12.00 -5.11
CA ALA A 49 11.32 11.28 -5.97
C ALA A 49 11.23 9.78 -5.64
N ASP A 50 12.30 9.20 -5.10
CA ASP A 50 12.35 7.81 -4.67
C ASP A 50 11.97 7.60 -3.19
N GLY A 51 11.63 8.67 -2.48
CA GLY A 51 11.26 8.60 -1.06
C GLY A 51 12.43 8.44 -0.09
N LYS A 52 13.66 8.43 -0.57
CA LYS A 52 14.85 8.23 0.30
C LYS A 52 15.15 9.42 1.21
N GLY A 53 14.49 10.53 0.97
CA GLY A 53 14.76 11.75 1.72
C GLY A 53 15.91 12.54 1.13
N LYS A 54 16.08 13.74 1.65
CA LYS A 54 17.15 14.65 1.28
C LYS A 54 17.89 15.09 2.54
N GLU A 55 19.19 14.91 2.54
CA GLU A 55 20.03 15.29 3.68
C GLU A 55 19.90 16.79 3.99
N ALA A 56 19.91 17.62 2.96
CA ALA A 56 19.74 19.06 3.10
C ALA A 56 18.40 19.47 3.75
N MET A 57 17.38 18.65 3.59
CA MET A 57 16.04 18.87 4.17
C MET A 57 15.85 18.11 5.49
N LYS A 58 16.81 17.30 5.89
CA LYS A 58 16.75 16.43 7.07
C LYS A 58 15.52 15.52 7.07
N THR A 59 15.12 15.07 5.89
CA THR A 59 13.99 14.17 5.73
C THR A 59 14.44 12.71 5.78
N LYS A 60 13.62 11.87 6.40
CA LYS A 60 13.92 10.45 6.56
C LYS A 60 13.65 9.69 5.27
N ASP A 61 14.36 8.58 5.11
CA ASP A 61 14.03 7.58 4.10
C ASP A 61 12.69 6.92 4.46
N LEU A 62 11.70 7.08 3.59
CA LEU A 62 10.36 6.52 3.82
C LEU A 62 10.33 4.99 3.75
N ALA A 63 11.35 4.37 3.13
CA ALA A 63 11.51 2.91 3.13
C ALA A 63 12.17 2.40 4.42
N SER A 64 12.67 3.29 5.28
CA SER A 64 13.37 2.91 6.49
C SER A 64 12.47 2.16 7.47
N GLU A 65 13.09 1.33 8.30
CA GLU A 65 12.38 0.58 9.34
C GLU A 65 11.63 1.51 10.29
N ASP A 66 12.22 2.63 10.66
CA ASP A 66 11.60 3.61 11.55
C ASP A 66 10.25 4.11 11.00
N VAL A 67 10.20 4.42 9.72
CA VAL A 67 8.96 4.86 9.08
C VAL A 67 8.00 3.69 8.90
N GLN A 68 8.50 2.54 8.47
CA GLN A 68 7.66 1.37 8.19
C GLN A 68 7.06 0.75 9.45
N LYS A 69 7.63 1.00 10.62
CA LYS A 69 7.06 0.59 11.93
C LYS A 69 5.92 1.48 12.40
N MET A 70 5.79 2.69 11.87
CA MET A 70 4.71 3.59 12.25
C MET A 70 3.37 3.02 11.81
N SER A 71 2.33 3.25 12.60
CA SER A 71 0.98 2.82 12.22
C SER A 71 0.47 3.62 11.03
N ASP A 72 -0.50 3.06 10.31
CA ASP A 72 -1.17 3.78 9.22
C ASP A 72 -1.85 5.05 9.74
N ALA A 73 -2.42 5.00 10.95
CA ALA A 73 -3.01 6.17 11.59
C ALA A 73 -1.98 7.27 11.85
N ASP A 74 -0.78 6.90 12.32
CA ASP A 74 0.29 7.87 12.55
C ASP A 74 0.77 8.50 11.25
N LEU A 75 0.99 7.69 10.22
CA LEU A 75 1.39 8.19 8.90
C LEU A 75 0.30 9.11 8.31
N SER A 76 -0.95 8.72 8.40
CA SER A 76 -2.08 9.52 7.95
C SER A 76 -2.16 10.86 8.70
N GLY A 77 -1.97 10.82 10.00
CA GLY A 77 -1.97 12.02 10.85
C GLY A 77 -0.84 12.99 10.47
N ILE A 78 0.34 12.47 10.19
CA ILE A 78 1.48 13.31 9.76
C ILE A 78 1.21 13.96 8.42
N ILE A 79 0.65 13.22 7.47
CA ILE A 79 0.31 13.78 6.16
C ILE A 79 -0.75 14.88 6.30
N SER A 80 -1.81 14.60 7.03
CA SER A 80 -2.95 15.52 7.14
C SER A 80 -2.66 16.74 8.00
N ASN A 81 -1.91 16.57 9.08
CA ASN A 81 -1.69 17.62 10.09
C ASN A 81 -0.32 18.24 10.05
N GLY A 82 0.61 17.62 9.32
CA GLY A 82 2.01 18.02 9.31
C GLY A 82 2.76 17.59 10.57
N LYS A 83 4.06 17.74 10.52
CA LYS A 83 4.94 17.50 11.67
C LYS A 83 6.26 18.24 11.47
N GLY A 84 6.64 19.07 12.45
CA GLY A 84 7.85 19.87 12.33
C GLY A 84 7.82 20.77 11.10
N LYS A 85 8.81 20.63 10.23
CA LYS A 85 8.88 21.40 8.99
C LYS A 85 7.97 20.87 7.87
N MET A 86 7.40 19.71 8.04
CA MET A 86 6.46 19.16 7.07
C MET A 86 5.12 19.86 7.20
N PRO A 87 4.64 20.54 6.14
CA PRO A 87 3.36 21.22 6.19
C PRO A 87 2.18 20.26 6.21
N PRO A 88 1.03 20.69 6.71
CA PRO A 88 -0.18 19.88 6.66
C PRO A 88 -0.78 19.88 5.25
N TYR A 89 -1.29 18.74 4.82
CA TYR A 89 -1.99 18.58 3.54
C TYR A 89 -3.49 18.42 3.77
N LYS A 90 -4.13 19.48 4.23
CA LYS A 90 -5.56 19.49 4.60
C LYS A 90 -6.51 19.30 3.42
N THR A 91 -6.04 19.57 2.21
CA THR A 91 -6.85 19.44 0.99
C THR A 91 -6.90 18.03 0.44
N MET A 92 -6.03 17.14 0.92
CA MET A 92 -6.12 15.72 0.56
C MET A 92 -7.33 15.08 1.22
N SER A 93 -8.13 14.37 0.43
CA SER A 93 -9.24 13.58 0.98
C SER A 93 -8.74 12.41 1.83
N ALA A 94 -9.60 11.84 2.65
CA ALA A 94 -9.27 10.65 3.43
C ALA A 94 -8.79 9.50 2.54
N ASP A 95 -9.41 9.31 1.37
CA ASP A 95 -9.01 8.27 0.41
C ASP A 95 -7.64 8.58 -0.20
N GLN A 96 -7.37 9.82 -0.54
CA GLN A 96 -6.05 10.23 -1.07
C GLN A 96 -4.94 10.02 -0.03
N VAL A 97 -5.20 10.32 1.24
CA VAL A 97 -4.25 10.07 2.33
C VAL A 97 -4.01 8.57 2.48
N LYS A 98 -5.06 7.78 2.42
CA LYS A 98 -4.98 6.32 2.49
C LYS A 98 -4.15 5.74 1.33
N ASP A 99 -4.38 6.23 0.13
CA ASP A 99 -3.59 5.84 -1.05
C ASP A 99 -2.12 6.23 -0.89
N MET A 100 -1.85 7.40 -0.30
CA MET A 100 -0.48 7.82 -0.03
C MET A 100 0.21 6.93 1.00
N VAL A 101 -0.47 6.53 2.05
CA VAL A 101 0.07 5.57 3.02
C VAL A 101 0.38 4.24 2.33
N ALA A 102 -0.50 3.76 1.46
CA ALA A 102 -0.25 2.55 0.68
C ALA A 102 0.99 2.70 -0.23
N PHE A 103 1.16 3.85 -0.85
CA PHE A 103 2.36 4.15 -1.64
C PHE A 103 3.62 4.10 -0.76
N ILE A 104 3.61 4.73 0.41
CA ILE A 104 4.73 4.69 1.35
C ILE A 104 5.06 3.25 1.75
N ARG A 105 4.05 2.43 2.02
CA ARG A 105 4.25 1.01 2.31
C ARG A 105 4.88 0.25 1.15
N SER A 106 4.57 0.62 -0.07
CA SER A 106 5.16 0.00 -1.26
C SER A 106 6.65 0.27 -1.42
N LEU A 107 7.19 1.29 -0.74
CA LEU A 107 8.61 1.62 -0.75
C LEU A 107 9.44 0.71 0.14
N LYS A 108 8.82 -0.08 0.99
CA LYS A 108 9.52 -1.03 1.86
C LYS A 108 10.33 -2.02 1.03
N LYS A 109 11.58 -2.16 1.40
CA LYS A 109 12.50 -3.12 0.77
C LYS A 109 12.51 -4.46 1.49
#